data_cc4164d0b36e7313416c6191b8bda219
#
_entry.id   cc4164d0b36e7313416c6191b8bda219
#
_cell.length_a   1.000
_cell.length_b   1.000
_cell.length_c   1.000
_cell.angle_alpha   90.00
_cell.angle_beta   90.00
_cell.angle_gamma   90.00
#
_symmetry.space_group_name_H-M   'P 1'
#
loop_
_entity.id
_entity.type
_entity.pdbx_description
1 polymer ?
#
loop_
_entity_poly.entity_id
_entity_poly.type
_entity_poly.pdbx_seq_one_letter_code
_entity_poly.pdbx_strand_id
1 'polypeptide(L)'
;MRRNQITILSLLLSVAIAGCKDNDKIGDGGENPPVENLENYSKEPAFVFGMPGFENLKITTLISSSDKLSGSPEFVFAGQPDGAGFMKDDKSDGFLMISNHEITQSVSRVYLDKNFKPIKGEYIMDGTGGSTRLCSATLATPEEHGFSAFLTAGESGEESMVHKLDPLGSVAQRSDKNRVKPALGKASMENAVPLPKDVSNGKTYILIGEDQSYGSNHQSAGQLILYVADQQGDLDNGKLYALKRSNNDYTETNMKKGSSYDVEFVEIPNAKNLMGKEINQANIDNKAIRFSRVEDVDYRKGAGNGREVYFTATGQSSDGKTPTEGLTMWGRVYKLNMDAKDMLKGKLEVIAEGDSDPGNNLINPDNLCVTENYVYIQEDGDSYYTDAKHDSYIWQYNMATKTYKPWLNMKHERNNQDWQTAYNQSGNLQKFGSWEFGAMTDVSKLVGIPNTFAVNIHSHTWQNDKFANADGSGAVTNKEGGQVVLIRNVQR
;
A
#
# COMPACT_ATOMS: atom_id res chain seq x y z
N MET A 1 -2.18 14.03 -91.19
CA MET A 1 -1.90 14.44 -89.77
C MET A 1 -3.08 13.97 -88.95
N ARG A 2 -2.91 12.86 -88.22
CA ARG A 2 -3.93 12.26 -87.35
C ARG A 2 -3.66 12.58 -85.89
N ARG A 3 -4.60 13.25 -85.26
CA ARG A 3 -4.58 13.47 -83.77
C ARG A 3 -5.05 12.20 -83.10
N ASN A 4 -4.25 11.63 -82.27
CA ASN A 4 -4.62 10.57 -81.32
C ASN A 4 -5.15 11.23 -80.05
N GLN A 5 -6.40 10.95 -79.68
CA GLN A 5 -7.00 11.21 -78.38
C GLN A 5 -6.70 10.04 -77.50
N ILE A 6 -6.10 10.33 -76.35
CA ILE A 6 -5.86 9.39 -75.27
C ILE A 6 -7.02 9.55 -74.25
N THR A 7 -7.82 8.54 -74.12
CA THR A 7 -8.93 8.44 -73.18
C THR A 7 -8.30 7.91 -71.85
N ILE A 8 -8.36 8.73 -70.78
CA ILE A 8 -7.98 8.31 -69.45
C ILE A 8 -9.19 7.64 -68.78
N LEU A 9 -9.09 6.35 -68.52
CA LEU A 9 -10.07 5.55 -67.79
C LEU A 9 -9.73 5.65 -66.28
N SER A 10 -10.57 6.35 -65.52
CA SER A 10 -10.45 6.46 -64.05
C SER A 10 -10.97 5.17 -63.42
N LEU A 11 -10.10 4.36 -62.88
CA LEU A 11 -10.44 3.20 -62.08
C LEU A 11 -10.65 3.63 -60.63
N LEU A 12 -11.90 3.66 -60.18
CA LEU A 12 -12.25 3.81 -58.77
C LEU A 12 -11.98 2.51 -58.04
N LEU A 13 -10.94 2.50 -57.23
CA LEU A 13 -10.62 1.39 -56.33
C LEU A 13 -11.39 1.60 -55.02
N SER A 14 -12.47 0.88 -54.81
CA SER A 14 -13.17 0.80 -53.55
C SER A 14 -12.39 -0.11 -52.61
N VAL A 15 -11.73 0.48 -51.62
CA VAL A 15 -11.08 -0.26 -50.52
C VAL A 15 -12.17 -0.68 -49.54
N ALA A 16 -12.54 -1.96 -49.57
CA ALA A 16 -13.32 -2.58 -48.51
C ALA A 16 -12.40 -2.75 -47.28
N ILE A 17 -12.64 -1.98 -46.23
CA ILE A 17 -12.03 -2.19 -44.93
C ILE A 17 -12.73 -3.41 -44.31
N ALA A 18 -12.12 -4.59 -44.45
CA ALA A 18 -12.47 -5.75 -43.65
C ALA A 18 -11.96 -5.50 -42.24
N GLY A 19 -12.85 -5.16 -41.33
CA GLY A 19 -12.54 -5.13 -39.90
C GLY A 19 -12.24 -6.56 -39.44
N CYS A 20 -11.00 -6.84 -39.11
CA CYS A 20 -10.64 -8.00 -38.31
C CYS A 20 -11.33 -7.87 -36.94
N LYS A 21 -12.33 -8.72 -36.73
CA LYS A 21 -12.75 -9.05 -35.35
C LYS A 21 -11.69 -9.99 -34.80
N ASP A 22 -10.79 -9.47 -34.01
CA ASP A 22 -9.96 -10.29 -33.12
C ASP A 22 -10.90 -10.91 -32.07
N ASN A 23 -11.28 -12.15 -32.32
CA ASN A 23 -11.85 -13.03 -31.30
C ASN A 23 -10.70 -13.61 -30.48
N ASP A 24 -10.05 -12.81 -29.66
CA ASP A 24 -9.31 -13.33 -28.53
C ASP A 24 -10.34 -13.74 -27.47
N LYS A 25 -10.73 -15.01 -27.54
CA LYS A 25 -11.32 -15.72 -26.41
C LYS A 25 -10.22 -15.91 -25.37
N ILE A 26 -9.99 -14.88 -24.54
CA ILE A 26 -9.39 -15.03 -23.21
C ILE A 26 -10.38 -15.87 -22.41
N GLY A 27 -9.89 -16.95 -21.80
CA GLY A 27 -10.68 -17.93 -21.08
C GLY A 27 -11.67 -17.29 -20.12
N ASP A 28 -12.87 -17.81 -20.17
CA ASP A 28 -14.05 -17.47 -19.40
C ASP A 28 -13.82 -17.75 -17.89
N GLY A 29 -13.12 -16.84 -17.22
CA GLY A 29 -13.26 -16.61 -15.79
C GLY A 29 -14.47 -15.70 -15.66
N GLY A 30 -15.64 -16.26 -15.30
CA GLY A 30 -16.92 -15.57 -15.29
C GLY A 30 -16.82 -14.16 -14.72
N GLU A 31 -16.96 -13.15 -15.59
CA GLU A 31 -17.04 -11.77 -15.16
C GLU A 31 -18.23 -11.63 -14.22
N ASN A 32 -17.98 -11.11 -13.03
CA ASN A 32 -19.08 -10.73 -12.14
C ASN A 32 -19.95 -9.69 -12.87
N PRO A 33 -21.26 -9.79 -12.81
CA PRO A 33 -22.10 -8.69 -13.30
C PRO A 33 -21.67 -7.42 -12.51
N PRO A 34 -21.58 -6.27 -13.18
CA PRO A 34 -21.24 -5.01 -12.52
C PRO A 34 -22.13 -4.78 -11.31
N VAL A 35 -21.56 -4.27 -10.22
CA VAL A 35 -22.34 -3.79 -9.08
C VAL A 35 -23.27 -2.69 -9.60
N GLU A 36 -24.57 -2.87 -9.42
CA GLU A 36 -25.56 -1.95 -10.03
C GLU A 36 -25.39 -0.51 -9.52
N ASN A 37 -25.14 -0.34 -8.22
CA ASN A 37 -24.89 0.95 -7.60
C ASN A 37 -23.92 0.81 -6.42
N LEU A 38 -22.92 1.69 -6.35
CA LEU A 38 -22.16 1.93 -5.14
C LEU A 38 -22.78 3.10 -4.40
N GLU A 39 -23.26 2.85 -3.19
CA GLU A 39 -23.93 3.81 -2.33
C GLU A 39 -23.10 4.13 -1.08
N ASN A 40 -23.50 5.14 -0.32
CA ASN A 40 -22.96 5.35 1.01
C ASN A 40 -23.55 4.30 1.95
N TYR A 41 -22.76 3.32 2.34
CA TYR A 41 -23.19 2.23 3.23
C TYR A 41 -22.91 2.56 4.71
N SER A 42 -21.87 3.37 4.98
CA SER A 42 -21.65 3.90 6.32
C SER A 42 -22.60 5.06 6.60
N LYS A 43 -23.00 5.19 7.87
CA LYS A 43 -23.74 6.36 8.36
C LYS A 43 -22.87 7.60 8.56
N GLU A 44 -21.54 7.42 8.66
CA GLU A 44 -20.62 8.53 8.80
C GLU A 44 -20.38 9.21 7.43
N PRO A 45 -20.19 10.52 7.39
CA PRO A 45 -19.83 11.21 6.16
C PRO A 45 -18.43 10.80 5.72
N ALA A 46 -18.11 11.01 4.43
CA ALA A 46 -16.75 10.79 3.96
C ALA A 46 -15.77 11.74 4.65
N PHE A 47 -14.67 11.20 5.15
CA PHE A 47 -13.61 11.94 5.84
C PHE A 47 -12.57 12.55 4.89
N VAL A 48 -12.83 12.47 3.60
CA VAL A 48 -11.93 12.96 2.55
C VAL A 48 -12.68 13.71 1.45
N PHE A 49 -11.96 14.50 0.68
CA PHE A 49 -12.48 15.19 -0.50
C PHE A 49 -11.39 15.36 -1.58
N GLY A 50 -11.83 15.47 -2.83
CA GLY A 50 -10.93 15.69 -3.97
C GLY A 50 -10.34 17.10 -3.99
N MET A 51 -9.07 17.22 -4.30
CA MET A 51 -8.37 18.49 -4.45
C MET A 51 -8.80 19.22 -5.74
N PRO A 52 -8.55 20.54 -5.88
CA PRO A 52 -8.83 21.28 -7.10
C PRO A 52 -8.23 20.62 -8.35
N GLY A 53 -9.06 20.46 -9.39
CA GLY A 53 -8.73 19.73 -10.61
C GLY A 53 -9.10 18.24 -10.57
N PHE A 54 -9.73 17.78 -9.46
CA PHE A 54 -10.21 16.42 -9.28
C PHE A 54 -11.67 16.36 -8.80
N GLU A 55 -12.46 17.36 -9.18
CA GLU A 55 -13.88 17.51 -8.79
C GLU A 55 -14.77 16.41 -9.39
N ASN A 56 -14.29 15.66 -10.35
CA ASN A 56 -14.99 14.53 -10.97
C ASN A 56 -14.94 13.23 -10.14
N LEU A 57 -14.15 13.19 -9.08
CA LEU A 57 -14.09 12.04 -8.19
C LEU A 57 -15.45 11.82 -7.53
N LYS A 58 -15.88 10.55 -7.47
CA LYS A 58 -17.09 10.16 -6.76
C LYS A 58 -16.67 9.35 -5.54
N ILE A 59 -16.86 9.93 -4.36
CA ILE A 59 -16.50 9.34 -3.08
C ILE A 59 -17.76 8.81 -2.41
N THR A 60 -17.74 7.54 -2.00
CA THR A 60 -18.82 6.88 -1.24
C THR A 60 -18.23 6.17 -0.03
N THR A 61 -18.93 6.21 1.10
CA THR A 61 -18.47 5.57 2.34
C THR A 61 -18.84 4.09 2.36
N LEU A 62 -17.83 3.22 2.57
CA LEU A 62 -18.03 1.78 2.61
C LEU A 62 -18.38 1.30 4.02
N ILE A 63 -17.49 1.54 4.98
CA ILE A 63 -17.64 1.12 6.38
C ILE A 63 -16.88 2.08 7.30
N SER A 64 -17.37 2.22 8.53
CA SER A 64 -16.69 2.92 9.61
C SER A 64 -16.84 2.18 10.94
N SER A 65 -16.06 2.56 11.93
CA SER A 65 -16.08 1.94 13.28
C SER A 65 -17.44 2.06 13.99
N SER A 66 -18.27 3.02 13.62
CA SER A 66 -19.59 3.23 14.23
C SER A 66 -20.73 2.43 13.60
N ASP A 67 -20.48 1.75 12.48
CA ASP A 67 -21.51 1.02 11.75
C ASP A 67 -21.92 -0.28 12.45
N LYS A 68 -23.16 -0.68 12.24
CA LYS A 68 -23.71 -1.95 12.71
C LYS A 68 -24.05 -2.83 11.52
N LEU A 69 -23.41 -3.98 11.42
CA LEU A 69 -23.61 -4.92 10.32
C LEU A 69 -24.76 -5.87 10.66
N SER A 70 -25.65 -6.11 9.71
CA SER A 70 -26.87 -6.91 9.93
C SER A 70 -26.60 -8.36 10.34
N GLY A 71 -25.52 -8.97 9.81
CA GLY A 71 -25.11 -10.35 10.10
C GLY A 71 -24.18 -10.50 11.31
N SER A 72 -23.72 -9.38 11.90
CA SER A 72 -22.86 -9.36 13.09
C SER A 72 -22.98 -8.02 13.82
N PRO A 73 -24.12 -7.76 14.52
CA PRO A 73 -24.38 -6.47 15.16
C PRO A 73 -23.36 -6.05 16.24
N GLU A 74 -22.66 -7.01 16.84
CA GLU A 74 -21.63 -6.78 17.86
C GLU A 74 -20.24 -6.52 17.27
N PHE A 75 -20.05 -6.77 15.97
CA PHE A 75 -18.78 -6.47 15.31
C PHE A 75 -18.52 -4.96 15.29
N VAL A 76 -17.32 -4.59 15.66
CA VAL A 76 -16.79 -3.21 15.53
C VAL A 76 -15.64 -3.27 14.52
N PHE A 77 -15.68 -2.45 13.50
CA PHE A 77 -14.54 -2.22 12.61
C PHE A 77 -13.52 -1.38 13.38
N ALA A 78 -12.41 -1.96 13.80
CA ALA A 78 -11.43 -1.29 14.66
C ALA A 78 -10.83 -0.05 13.97
N GLY A 79 -10.27 0.83 14.76
CA GLY A 79 -9.54 1.99 14.27
C GLY A 79 -8.22 1.63 13.58
N GLN A 80 -7.61 2.63 13.00
CA GLN A 80 -6.37 2.52 12.22
C GLN A 80 -6.41 1.36 11.21
N PRO A 81 -7.41 1.35 10.29
CA PRO A 81 -7.47 0.38 9.24
C PRO A 81 -6.39 0.70 8.20
N ASP A 82 -5.34 -0.11 8.14
CA ASP A 82 -4.20 0.11 7.27
C ASP A 82 -4.21 -0.89 6.09
N GLY A 83 -3.20 -1.77 5.97
CA GLY A 83 -3.12 -2.71 4.88
C GLY A 83 -4.41 -3.46 4.60
N ALA A 84 -4.82 -3.54 3.33
CA ALA A 84 -6.08 -4.17 2.96
C ALA A 84 -5.99 -4.98 1.66
N GLY A 85 -6.90 -5.95 1.53
CA GLY A 85 -7.10 -6.70 0.30
C GLY A 85 -8.57 -7.03 0.10
N PHE A 86 -8.97 -7.13 -1.17
CA PHE A 86 -10.34 -7.48 -1.55
C PHE A 86 -10.33 -8.68 -2.49
N MET A 87 -11.28 -9.58 -2.29
CA MET A 87 -11.43 -10.77 -3.13
C MET A 87 -12.91 -11.18 -3.26
N LYS A 88 -13.18 -12.04 -4.23
CA LYS A 88 -14.49 -12.67 -4.35
C LYS A 88 -14.69 -13.65 -3.20
N ASP A 89 -15.91 -13.76 -2.69
CA ASP A 89 -16.28 -14.82 -1.75
C ASP A 89 -16.71 -16.09 -2.53
N ASP A 90 -15.92 -17.14 -2.49
CA ASP A 90 -16.20 -18.40 -3.19
C ASP A 90 -17.44 -19.13 -2.66
N LYS A 91 -17.99 -18.70 -1.52
CA LYS A 91 -19.15 -19.31 -0.85
C LYS A 91 -20.45 -18.56 -1.10
N SER A 92 -20.39 -17.40 -1.75
CA SER A 92 -21.55 -16.56 -2.04
C SER A 92 -21.34 -15.81 -3.38
N ASP A 93 -22.33 -15.01 -3.77
CA ASP A 93 -22.19 -14.04 -4.88
C ASP A 93 -21.57 -12.71 -4.46
N GLY A 94 -21.05 -12.61 -3.24
CA GLY A 94 -20.47 -11.41 -2.65
C GLY A 94 -18.94 -11.38 -2.68
N PHE A 95 -18.40 -10.54 -1.80
CA PHE A 95 -16.97 -10.27 -1.72
C PHE A 95 -16.47 -10.27 -0.27
N LEU A 96 -15.17 -10.33 -0.10
CA LEU A 96 -14.48 -10.21 1.17
C LEU A 96 -13.54 -9.01 1.13
N MET A 97 -13.54 -8.22 2.19
CA MET A 97 -12.51 -7.25 2.52
C MET A 97 -11.72 -7.77 3.70
N ILE A 98 -10.41 -7.87 3.56
CA ILE A 98 -9.47 -8.20 4.65
C ILE A 98 -8.74 -6.91 5.00
N SER A 99 -8.69 -6.52 6.26
CA SER A 99 -8.05 -5.28 6.69
C SER A 99 -7.26 -5.47 7.97
N ASN A 100 -6.03 -4.97 7.95
CA ASN A 100 -5.26 -4.76 9.17
C ASN A 100 -5.91 -3.66 10.02
N HIS A 101 -5.68 -3.75 11.32
CA HIS A 101 -5.96 -2.71 12.30
C HIS A 101 -4.69 -2.55 13.13
N GLU A 102 -3.88 -1.56 12.78
CA GLU A 102 -2.51 -1.41 13.24
C GLU A 102 -2.41 -1.47 14.76
N ILE A 103 -3.01 -0.52 15.46
CA ILE A 103 -2.86 -0.42 16.90
C ILE A 103 -3.58 -1.52 17.69
N THR A 104 -4.62 -2.13 17.12
CA THR A 104 -5.29 -3.28 17.74
C THR A 104 -4.57 -4.59 17.45
N GLN A 105 -3.53 -4.55 16.62
CA GLN A 105 -2.69 -5.70 16.27
C GLN A 105 -3.52 -6.87 15.73
N SER A 106 -4.55 -6.56 14.96
CA SER A 106 -5.57 -7.51 14.54
C SER A 106 -5.87 -7.39 13.05
N VAL A 107 -6.50 -8.44 12.50
CA VAL A 107 -6.95 -8.47 11.11
C VAL A 107 -8.42 -8.85 11.07
N SER A 108 -9.24 -7.99 10.50
CA SER A 108 -10.66 -8.26 10.27
C SER A 108 -10.93 -8.81 8.87
N ARG A 109 -12.04 -9.53 8.76
CA ARG A 109 -12.66 -9.94 7.51
C ARG A 109 -14.10 -9.45 7.48
N VAL A 110 -14.42 -8.59 6.51
CA VAL A 110 -15.77 -8.06 6.31
C VAL A 110 -16.35 -8.70 5.05
N TYR A 111 -17.53 -9.29 5.20
CA TYR A 111 -18.31 -9.84 4.10
C TYR A 111 -19.14 -8.73 3.47
N LEU A 112 -19.03 -8.61 2.17
CA LEU A 112 -19.76 -7.66 1.33
C LEU A 112 -20.75 -8.46 0.47
N ASP A 113 -21.98 -7.97 0.33
CA ASP A 113 -22.95 -8.61 -0.56
C ASP A 113 -22.61 -8.34 -2.05
N LYS A 114 -23.43 -8.83 -2.97
CA LYS A 114 -23.28 -8.64 -4.41
C LYS A 114 -23.27 -7.18 -4.87
N ASN A 115 -23.77 -6.26 -4.04
CA ASN A 115 -23.75 -4.81 -4.30
C ASN A 115 -22.57 -4.11 -3.60
N PHE A 116 -21.63 -4.90 -3.08
CA PHE A 116 -20.47 -4.41 -2.33
C PHE A 116 -20.82 -3.77 -0.98
N LYS A 117 -22.03 -4.05 -0.44
CA LYS A 117 -22.48 -3.56 0.86
C LYS A 117 -21.97 -4.43 1.99
N PRO A 118 -21.34 -3.88 3.05
CA PRO A 118 -20.93 -4.62 4.23
C PRO A 118 -22.14 -5.23 4.97
N ILE A 119 -22.10 -6.54 5.20
CA ILE A 119 -23.22 -7.29 5.84
C ILE A 119 -22.81 -8.03 7.09
N LYS A 120 -21.54 -8.46 7.21
CA LYS A 120 -21.02 -9.20 8.36
C LYS A 120 -19.53 -8.90 8.53
N GLY A 121 -19.03 -8.89 9.77
CA GLY A 121 -17.60 -8.78 10.08
C GLY A 121 -17.18 -9.75 11.15
N GLU A 122 -15.92 -10.14 11.13
CA GLU A 122 -15.27 -11.01 12.12
C GLU A 122 -13.77 -10.78 12.12
N TYR A 123 -13.05 -11.19 13.17
CA TYR A 123 -11.60 -11.12 13.23
C TYR A 123 -10.99 -12.48 12.91
N ILE A 124 -10.08 -12.55 11.93
CA ILE A 124 -9.32 -13.75 11.55
C ILE A 124 -7.94 -13.78 12.21
N MET A 125 -7.48 -12.65 12.75
CA MET A 125 -6.40 -12.54 13.71
C MET A 125 -6.78 -11.51 14.76
N ASP A 126 -6.63 -11.83 16.05
CA ASP A 126 -6.84 -10.90 17.15
C ASP A 126 -5.50 -10.37 17.70
N GLY A 127 -5.55 -9.38 18.58
CA GLY A 127 -4.36 -8.76 19.15
C GLY A 127 -3.43 -9.73 19.88
N THR A 128 -3.96 -10.86 20.39
CA THR A 128 -3.14 -11.94 20.98
C THR A 128 -2.37 -12.70 19.90
N GLY A 129 -2.98 -12.95 18.74
CA GLY A 129 -2.36 -13.62 17.59
C GLY A 129 -1.38 -12.75 16.85
N GLY A 130 -1.67 -11.46 16.70
CA GLY A 130 -0.77 -10.47 16.10
C GLY A 130 0.45 -10.20 16.97
N SER A 131 0.22 -9.81 18.21
CA SER A 131 1.25 -9.49 19.22
C SER A 131 2.27 -8.41 18.77
N THR A 132 1.97 -7.68 17.70
CA THR A 132 2.79 -6.62 17.09
C THR A 132 1.87 -5.70 16.28
N ARG A 133 2.25 -4.45 16.05
CA ARG A 133 1.57 -3.61 15.07
C ARG A 133 1.55 -4.30 13.71
N LEU A 134 0.47 -4.14 12.98
CA LEU A 134 0.26 -4.69 11.65
C LEU A 134 -0.11 -3.53 10.74
N CYS A 135 0.87 -2.95 10.10
CA CYS A 135 0.72 -1.80 9.21
C CYS A 135 0.23 -2.21 7.82
N SER A 136 0.97 -1.94 6.78
CA SER A 136 0.60 -2.31 5.42
C SER A 136 0.51 -3.84 5.22
N ALA A 137 -0.22 -4.24 4.18
CA ALA A 137 -0.36 -5.66 3.82
C ALA A 137 -0.63 -5.84 2.32
N THR A 138 -0.31 -7.02 1.83
CA THR A 138 -0.60 -7.42 0.44
C THR A 138 -1.42 -8.70 0.39
N LEU A 139 -2.54 -8.65 -0.32
CA LEU A 139 -3.30 -9.86 -0.69
C LEU A 139 -2.68 -10.48 -1.94
N ALA A 140 -1.85 -11.51 -1.76
CA ALA A 140 -1.36 -12.30 -2.86
C ALA A 140 -2.47 -13.21 -3.41
N THR A 141 -2.63 -13.24 -4.74
CA THR A 141 -3.62 -14.04 -5.43
C THR A 141 -2.98 -15.04 -6.40
N PRO A 142 -3.59 -16.20 -6.66
CA PRO A 142 -3.10 -17.15 -7.65
C PRO A 142 -2.99 -16.56 -9.06
N GLU A 143 -3.89 -15.63 -9.41
CA GLU A 143 -3.92 -14.96 -10.71
C GLU A 143 -2.71 -14.07 -10.92
N GLU A 144 -2.38 -13.24 -9.94
CA GLU A 144 -1.32 -12.24 -10.04
C GLU A 144 0.03 -12.79 -9.54
N HIS A 145 0.04 -13.50 -8.41
CA HIS A 145 1.26 -13.89 -7.70
C HIS A 145 1.58 -15.39 -7.75
N GLY A 146 0.63 -16.23 -8.25
CA GLY A 146 0.80 -17.69 -8.33
C GLY A 146 0.56 -18.43 -7.01
N PHE A 147 0.15 -17.74 -5.95
CA PHE A 147 -0.22 -18.34 -4.66
C PHE A 147 -1.23 -17.44 -3.93
N SER A 148 -1.90 -17.99 -2.90
CA SER A 148 -2.86 -17.24 -2.08
C SER A 148 -2.29 -17.02 -0.67
N ALA A 149 -2.26 -15.76 -0.23
CA ALA A 149 -1.92 -15.37 1.14
C ALA A 149 -2.30 -13.91 1.38
N PHE A 150 -2.71 -13.57 2.59
CA PHE A 150 -2.66 -12.20 3.07
C PHE A 150 -1.36 -12.06 3.88
N LEU A 151 -0.41 -11.33 3.32
CA LEU A 151 0.88 -11.05 3.94
C LEU A 151 0.75 -9.72 4.67
N THR A 152 0.87 -9.75 5.99
CA THR A 152 0.87 -8.56 6.84
C THR A 152 2.18 -8.48 7.59
N ALA A 153 2.77 -7.31 7.61
CA ALA A 153 4.06 -7.11 8.22
C ALA A 153 3.92 -6.64 9.68
N GLY A 154 4.86 -7.04 10.52
CA GLY A 154 4.90 -6.66 11.92
C GLY A 154 5.88 -5.52 12.15
N GLU A 155 5.37 -4.39 12.65
CA GLU A 155 6.14 -3.19 12.97
C GLU A 155 6.17 -3.00 14.50
N SER A 156 7.07 -3.67 15.21
CA SER A 156 7.25 -3.49 16.67
C SER A 156 8.68 -3.80 17.09
N GLY A 157 9.66 -3.37 16.30
CA GLY A 157 11.07 -3.52 16.56
C GLY A 157 11.75 -4.65 15.79
N GLU A 158 13.05 -4.76 15.99
CA GLU A 158 13.95 -5.59 15.16
C GLU A 158 13.69 -7.10 15.16
N GLU A 159 12.89 -7.63 16.10
CA GLU A 159 12.52 -9.05 16.16
C GLU A 159 11.15 -9.35 15.55
N SER A 160 10.46 -8.34 14.98
CA SER A 160 9.20 -8.52 14.29
C SER A 160 9.38 -9.28 12.97
N MET A 161 8.30 -9.84 12.45
CA MET A 161 8.33 -10.71 11.26
C MET A 161 7.07 -10.50 10.42
N VAL A 162 7.13 -10.93 9.16
CA VAL A 162 5.95 -11.05 8.30
C VAL A 162 5.08 -12.21 8.76
N HIS A 163 3.77 -11.96 8.86
CA HIS A 163 2.73 -12.97 9.10
C HIS A 163 2.09 -13.38 7.77
N LYS A 164 1.89 -14.68 7.59
CA LYS A 164 1.07 -15.22 6.50
C LYS A 164 -0.29 -15.65 7.05
N LEU A 165 -1.35 -15.01 6.60
CA LEU A 165 -2.73 -15.42 6.90
C LEU A 165 -3.37 -16.09 5.68
N ASP A 166 -4.25 -17.05 5.95
CA ASP A 166 -5.24 -17.49 4.99
C ASP A 166 -6.44 -16.52 5.05
N PRO A 167 -6.78 -15.81 3.96
CA PRO A 167 -7.93 -14.90 3.93
C PRO A 167 -9.26 -15.60 4.27
N LEU A 168 -9.34 -16.91 4.04
CA LEU A 168 -10.50 -17.77 4.33
C LEU A 168 -10.33 -18.56 5.64
N GLY A 169 -9.28 -18.26 6.42
CA GLY A 169 -8.92 -18.96 7.64
C GLY A 169 -10.02 -18.97 8.71
N SER A 170 -9.95 -19.95 9.59
CA SER A 170 -10.95 -20.13 10.67
C SER A 170 -10.80 -19.07 11.76
N VAL A 171 -11.91 -18.45 12.16
CA VAL A 171 -11.99 -17.54 13.32
C VAL A 171 -11.58 -18.24 14.63
N ALA A 172 -11.77 -19.56 14.74
CA ALA A 172 -11.34 -20.31 15.90
C ALA A 172 -9.82 -20.32 16.13
N GLN A 173 -9.05 -19.98 15.10
CA GLN A 173 -7.59 -19.90 15.15
C GLN A 173 -7.07 -18.45 15.25
N ARG A 174 -7.94 -17.45 15.46
CA ARG A 174 -7.55 -16.03 15.41
C ARG A 174 -6.40 -15.66 16.35
N SER A 175 -6.25 -16.36 17.47
CA SER A 175 -5.18 -16.13 18.46
C SER A 175 -3.91 -16.97 18.22
N ASP A 176 -3.81 -17.72 17.09
CA ASP A 176 -2.61 -18.50 16.75
C ASP A 176 -1.44 -17.57 16.40
N LYS A 177 -0.29 -17.80 17.04
CA LYS A 177 0.96 -17.04 16.85
C LYS A 177 1.90 -17.65 15.78
N ASN A 178 1.58 -18.84 15.27
CA ASN A 178 2.46 -19.59 14.37
C ASN A 178 2.29 -19.21 12.90
N ARG A 179 1.96 -17.93 12.61
CA ARG A 179 1.76 -17.42 11.25
C ARG A 179 3.00 -16.74 10.68
N VAL A 180 4.00 -16.50 11.53
CA VAL A 180 5.23 -15.79 11.14
C VAL A 180 6.08 -16.58 10.15
N LYS A 181 6.82 -15.84 9.32
CA LYS A 181 7.69 -16.39 8.26
C LYS A 181 9.15 -15.98 8.49
N PRO A 182 9.91 -16.73 9.34
CA PRO A 182 11.28 -16.35 9.70
C PRO A 182 12.23 -16.27 8.50
N ALA A 183 11.96 -16.97 7.40
CA ALA A 183 12.80 -16.92 6.20
C ALA A 183 12.74 -15.55 5.48
N LEU A 184 11.68 -14.76 5.75
CA LEU A 184 11.57 -13.38 5.25
C LEU A 184 12.36 -12.38 6.12
N GLY A 185 13.06 -12.87 7.14
CA GLY A 185 13.89 -12.07 8.03
C GLY A 185 13.16 -11.58 9.27
N LYS A 186 13.89 -10.82 10.08
CA LYS A 186 13.40 -10.12 11.27
C LYS A 186 13.81 -8.66 11.20
N ALA A 187 12.86 -7.78 11.30
CA ALA A 187 13.02 -6.34 11.27
C ALA A 187 11.72 -5.67 11.75
N SER A 188 11.71 -4.36 11.96
CA SER A 188 10.47 -3.58 12.08
C SER A 188 9.86 -3.45 10.69
N MET A 189 9.01 -4.42 10.31
CA MET A 189 8.56 -4.58 8.93
C MET A 189 7.24 -3.86 8.68
N GLU A 190 7.20 -3.09 7.59
CA GLU A 190 6.03 -2.32 7.18
C GLU A 190 5.14 -3.09 6.20
N ASN A 191 5.68 -3.55 5.09
CA ASN A 191 4.95 -4.32 4.08
C ASN A 191 5.78 -5.49 3.56
N ALA A 192 5.13 -6.48 2.94
CA ALA A 192 5.75 -7.60 2.24
C ALA A 192 5.02 -7.85 0.92
N VAL A 193 5.60 -7.40 -0.18
CA VAL A 193 4.96 -7.33 -1.50
C VAL A 193 5.55 -8.35 -2.45
N PRO A 194 4.85 -9.46 -2.76
CA PRO A 194 5.28 -10.39 -3.79
C PRO A 194 5.17 -9.75 -5.17
N LEU A 195 6.21 -9.92 -5.99
CA LEU A 195 6.17 -9.51 -7.39
C LEU A 195 5.28 -10.44 -8.21
N PRO A 196 4.66 -9.94 -9.30
CA PRO A 196 3.74 -10.73 -10.11
C PRO A 196 4.47 -11.89 -10.82
N LYS A 197 3.74 -12.98 -11.01
CA LYS A 197 4.29 -14.22 -11.58
C LYS A 197 4.82 -14.09 -13.01
N ASP A 198 4.34 -13.11 -13.77
CA ASP A 198 4.75 -12.88 -15.16
C ASP A 198 6.17 -12.32 -15.30
N VAL A 199 6.75 -11.77 -14.21
CA VAL A 199 8.14 -11.30 -14.17
C VAL A 199 9.06 -12.20 -13.31
N SER A 200 8.51 -13.17 -12.59
CA SER A 200 9.22 -13.96 -11.58
C SER A 200 9.85 -15.28 -12.11
N ASN A 201 9.50 -15.72 -13.32
CA ASN A 201 10.00 -16.95 -13.94
C ASN A 201 9.87 -18.19 -13.04
N GLY A 202 8.75 -18.34 -12.32
CA GLY A 202 8.47 -19.48 -11.44
C GLY A 202 9.15 -19.40 -10.06
N LYS A 203 9.86 -18.33 -9.77
CA LYS A 203 10.43 -18.02 -8.45
C LYS A 203 9.47 -17.18 -7.62
N THR A 204 9.79 -17.03 -6.34
CA THR A 204 9.16 -16.05 -5.45
C THR A 204 10.13 -14.90 -5.22
N TYR A 205 9.69 -13.68 -5.50
CA TYR A 205 10.37 -12.45 -5.12
C TYR A 205 9.42 -11.67 -4.24
N ILE A 206 9.85 -11.28 -3.03
CA ILE A 206 9.07 -10.44 -2.12
C ILE A 206 9.94 -9.27 -1.70
N LEU A 207 9.47 -8.06 -1.96
CA LEU A 207 10.08 -6.84 -1.45
C LEU A 207 9.44 -6.49 -0.11
N ILE A 208 10.28 -6.07 0.84
CA ILE A 208 9.89 -5.80 2.22
C ILE A 208 10.47 -4.44 2.62
N GLY A 209 9.61 -3.54 3.11
CA GLY A 209 10.01 -2.30 3.76
C GLY A 209 10.37 -2.56 5.21
N GLU A 210 11.46 -1.95 5.68
CA GLU A 210 11.80 -1.89 7.11
C GLU A 210 11.59 -0.46 7.61
N ASP A 211 10.51 -0.26 8.37
CA ASP A 211 10.26 1.00 9.08
C ASP A 211 11.06 1.06 10.36
N GLN A 212 12.32 1.43 10.23
CA GLN A 212 13.21 1.56 11.37
C GLN A 212 13.94 2.90 11.37
N SER A 213 13.76 3.64 12.44
CA SER A 213 14.51 4.88 12.69
C SER A 213 15.99 4.62 12.93
N TYR A 214 16.86 5.45 12.36
CA TYR A 214 18.27 5.49 12.70
C TYR A 214 18.48 6.03 14.12
N GLY A 215 19.34 5.40 14.90
CA GLY A 215 19.65 5.82 16.26
C GLY A 215 20.80 5.04 16.87
N SER A 216 21.13 5.33 18.13
CA SER A 216 22.26 4.70 18.85
C SER A 216 22.17 3.16 18.91
N ASN A 217 20.96 2.64 18.94
CA ASN A 217 20.70 1.19 19.03
C ASN A 217 20.39 0.56 17.65
N HIS A 218 20.24 1.36 16.58
CA HIS A 218 19.87 0.90 15.26
C HIS A 218 20.61 1.69 14.17
N GLN A 219 21.82 1.27 13.87
CA GLN A 219 22.75 1.98 12.98
C GLN A 219 22.55 1.65 11.50
N SER A 220 21.75 0.61 11.16
CA SER A 220 21.41 0.27 9.77
C SER A 220 20.35 1.21 9.18
N ALA A 221 19.53 1.87 10.03
CA ALA A 221 18.32 2.60 9.62
C ALA A 221 17.32 1.68 8.88
N GLY A 222 16.34 2.23 8.19
CA GLY A 222 15.41 1.48 7.37
C GLY A 222 16.06 0.85 6.15
N GLN A 223 15.56 -0.30 5.71
CA GLN A 223 16.10 -1.07 4.59
C GLN A 223 15.02 -1.43 3.58
N LEU A 224 15.37 -1.45 2.30
CA LEU A 224 14.60 -2.20 1.31
C LEU A 224 15.20 -3.61 1.22
N ILE A 225 14.44 -4.59 1.66
CA ILE A 225 14.82 -5.99 1.74
C ILE A 225 14.19 -6.77 0.57
N LEU A 226 14.90 -7.74 0.02
CA LEU A 226 14.38 -8.65 -0.98
C LEU A 226 14.52 -10.11 -0.50
N TYR A 227 13.40 -10.82 -0.47
CA TYR A 227 13.37 -12.26 -0.32
C TYR A 227 13.27 -12.96 -1.68
N VAL A 228 14.05 -14.01 -1.90
CA VAL A 228 14.04 -14.81 -3.14
C VAL A 228 14.00 -16.28 -2.83
N ALA A 229 13.00 -17.00 -3.35
CA ALA A 229 12.94 -18.46 -3.33
C ALA A 229 12.82 -19.04 -4.74
N ASP A 230 13.34 -20.27 -4.95
CA ASP A 230 13.38 -20.90 -6.25
C ASP A 230 12.04 -21.46 -6.74
N GLN A 231 11.04 -21.52 -5.86
CA GLN A 231 9.69 -21.99 -6.18
C GLN A 231 8.65 -20.90 -5.92
N GLN A 232 7.65 -20.83 -6.79
CA GLN A 232 6.52 -19.91 -6.65
C GLN A 232 5.74 -20.19 -5.36
N GLY A 233 5.55 -19.16 -4.52
CA GLY A 233 4.82 -19.25 -3.27
C GLY A 233 5.58 -19.87 -2.10
N ASP A 234 6.87 -20.23 -2.27
CA ASP A 234 7.71 -20.69 -1.16
C ASP A 234 8.13 -19.50 -0.28
N LEU A 235 7.67 -19.49 0.96
CA LEU A 235 7.95 -18.46 1.97
C LEU A 235 8.89 -18.97 3.08
N ASP A 236 9.45 -20.16 2.93
CA ASP A 236 10.16 -20.85 4.02
C ASP A 236 11.62 -21.23 3.67
N ASN A 237 11.97 -21.32 2.37
CA ASN A 237 13.27 -21.85 1.92
C ASN A 237 14.06 -20.90 1.04
N GLY A 238 13.68 -19.62 0.97
CA GLY A 238 14.41 -18.62 0.21
C GLY A 238 15.59 -17.99 0.95
N LYS A 239 16.18 -17.00 0.31
CA LYS A 239 17.31 -16.20 0.80
C LYS A 239 16.90 -14.74 0.92
N LEU A 240 17.54 -14.04 1.84
CA LEU A 240 17.31 -12.63 2.11
C LEU A 240 18.46 -11.77 1.61
N TYR A 241 18.12 -10.58 1.10
CA TYR A 241 19.08 -9.65 0.51
C TYR A 241 18.78 -8.22 0.95
N ALA A 242 19.83 -7.41 1.12
CA ALA A 242 19.72 -5.97 1.37
C ALA A 242 20.14 -5.16 0.14
N LEU A 243 19.50 -4.02 -0.10
CA LEU A 243 19.79 -3.13 -1.22
C LEU A 243 21.00 -2.24 -0.92
N LYS A 244 21.99 -2.21 -1.84
CA LYS A 244 23.13 -1.28 -1.76
C LYS A 244 23.40 -0.60 -3.09
N ARG A 245 24.07 0.56 -3.06
CA ARG A 245 24.62 1.19 -4.27
C ARG A 245 25.94 0.51 -4.69
N SER A 246 26.15 0.33 -5.99
CA SER A 246 27.35 -0.31 -6.52
C SER A 246 28.66 0.42 -6.16
N ASN A 247 28.59 1.71 -5.83
CA ASN A 247 29.74 2.51 -5.36
C ASN A 247 29.96 2.43 -3.84
N ASN A 248 29.18 1.63 -3.11
CA ASN A 248 29.20 1.47 -1.65
C ASN A 248 28.87 2.73 -0.84
N ASP A 249 28.28 3.76 -1.45
CA ASP A 249 27.80 4.92 -0.70
C ASP A 249 26.40 4.62 -0.12
N TYR A 250 26.32 4.52 1.19
CA TYR A 250 25.13 4.15 1.94
C TYR A 250 24.29 5.36 2.39
N THR A 251 24.70 6.58 2.11
CA THR A 251 24.05 7.80 2.59
C THR A 251 22.85 8.16 1.68
N GLU A 252 21.66 8.20 2.24
CA GLU A 252 20.42 8.47 1.53
C GLU A 252 20.41 9.82 0.81
N THR A 253 20.79 10.90 1.54
CA THR A 253 20.75 12.27 1.01
C THR A 253 21.81 12.58 -0.05
N ASN A 254 22.76 11.67 -0.30
CA ASN A 254 23.67 11.75 -1.43
C ASN A 254 22.97 11.40 -2.75
N MET A 255 21.82 10.75 -2.71
CA MET A 255 20.98 10.52 -3.88
C MET A 255 20.14 11.78 -4.17
N LYS A 256 20.25 12.31 -5.40
CA LYS A 256 19.56 13.53 -5.81
C LYS A 256 18.36 13.21 -6.68
N LYS A 257 17.26 13.94 -6.48
CA LYS A 257 16.05 13.80 -7.28
C LYS A 257 16.34 13.88 -8.77
N GLY A 258 15.77 12.96 -9.53
CA GLY A 258 15.93 12.83 -10.97
C GLY A 258 17.25 12.20 -11.43
N SER A 259 18.14 11.81 -10.51
CA SER A 259 19.36 11.06 -10.84
C SER A 259 19.15 9.57 -10.64
N SER A 260 19.82 8.77 -11.46
CA SER A 260 19.75 7.30 -11.42
C SER A 260 21.06 6.70 -10.91
N TYR A 261 20.95 5.71 -10.05
CA TYR A 261 22.05 5.06 -9.35
C TYR A 261 22.03 3.56 -9.62
N ASP A 262 23.19 2.99 -9.91
CA ASP A 262 23.37 1.53 -9.99
C ASP A 262 23.27 0.92 -8.60
N VAL A 263 22.41 -0.08 -8.46
CA VAL A 263 22.17 -0.79 -7.20
C VAL A 263 22.21 -2.31 -7.41
N GLU A 264 22.50 -3.01 -6.32
CA GLU A 264 22.47 -4.47 -6.27
C GLU A 264 21.93 -4.94 -4.91
N PHE A 265 21.30 -6.11 -4.90
CA PHE A 265 20.87 -6.80 -3.70
C PHE A 265 21.97 -7.77 -3.27
N VAL A 266 22.47 -7.62 -2.04
CA VAL A 266 23.54 -8.43 -1.44
C VAL A 266 22.96 -9.40 -0.43
N GLU A 267 23.28 -10.69 -0.57
CA GLU A 267 22.78 -11.75 0.32
C GLU A 267 23.15 -11.49 1.79
N ILE A 268 22.17 -11.70 2.67
CA ILE A 268 22.36 -11.83 4.12
C ILE A 268 22.39 -13.32 4.43
N PRO A 269 23.56 -13.94 4.59
CA PRO A 269 23.67 -15.39 4.74
C PRO A 269 22.95 -15.89 5.99
N ASN A 270 22.22 -17.01 5.85
CA ASN A 270 21.53 -17.68 6.97
C ASN A 270 20.48 -16.81 7.68
N ALA A 271 19.90 -15.80 7.03
CA ALA A 271 19.00 -14.81 7.64
C ALA A 271 17.83 -15.41 8.43
N LYS A 272 17.31 -16.55 7.98
CA LYS A 272 16.21 -17.28 8.66
C LYS A 272 16.53 -17.59 10.15
N ASN A 273 17.79 -17.78 10.48
CA ASN A 273 18.24 -18.18 11.83
C ASN A 273 18.87 -17.02 12.62
N LEU A 274 19.02 -15.85 12.00
CA LEU A 274 19.59 -14.68 12.65
C LEU A 274 18.55 -14.00 13.53
N MET A 275 19.03 -13.33 14.58
CA MET A 275 18.27 -12.33 15.33
C MET A 275 18.24 -11.02 14.53
N GLY A 276 17.26 -10.16 14.79
CA GLY A 276 17.13 -8.88 14.09
C GLY A 276 18.40 -8.03 14.17
N LYS A 277 19.02 -7.93 15.36
CA LYS A 277 20.32 -7.23 15.54
C LYS A 277 21.45 -7.80 14.69
N GLU A 278 21.43 -9.09 14.37
CA GLU A 278 22.46 -9.74 13.52
C GLU A 278 22.19 -9.42 12.05
N ILE A 279 20.93 -9.34 11.63
CA ILE A 279 20.52 -8.86 10.31
C ILE A 279 20.94 -7.39 10.15
N ASN A 280 20.70 -6.54 11.15
CA ASN A 280 21.12 -5.14 11.16
C ASN A 280 22.63 -5.00 11.02
N GLN A 281 23.41 -5.84 11.71
CA GLN A 281 24.87 -5.84 11.58
C GLN A 281 25.29 -6.25 10.16
N ALA A 282 24.65 -7.27 9.58
CA ALA A 282 24.91 -7.69 8.19
C ALA A 282 24.60 -6.57 7.17
N ASN A 283 23.54 -5.79 7.40
CA ASN A 283 23.20 -4.61 6.56
C ASN A 283 24.33 -3.57 6.62
N ILE A 284 24.87 -3.29 7.82
CA ILE A 284 26.01 -2.36 8.00
C ILE A 284 27.25 -2.89 7.28
N ASP A 285 27.61 -4.15 7.49
CA ASP A 285 28.79 -4.77 6.90
C ASP A 285 28.73 -4.81 5.38
N ASN A 286 27.55 -5.06 4.83
CA ASN A 286 27.25 -5.02 3.39
C ASN A 286 27.21 -3.61 2.81
N LYS A 287 27.24 -2.55 3.64
CA LYS A 287 27.04 -1.14 3.22
C LYS A 287 25.71 -0.94 2.50
N ALA A 288 24.66 -1.57 3.00
CA ALA A 288 23.30 -1.34 2.54
C ALA A 288 22.93 0.14 2.67
N ILE A 289 22.07 0.63 1.78
CA ILE A 289 21.61 2.02 1.83
C ILE A 289 20.82 2.21 3.13
N ARG A 290 21.14 3.26 3.88
CA ARG A 290 20.40 3.67 5.05
C ARG A 290 19.28 4.58 4.59
N PHE A 291 18.05 4.09 4.63
CA PHE A 291 16.87 4.89 4.35
C PHE A 291 16.26 5.42 5.65
N SER A 292 15.58 6.53 5.55
CA SER A 292 14.86 7.14 6.67
C SER A 292 13.48 6.51 6.81
N ARG A 293 13.41 5.28 7.36
CA ARG A 293 12.19 4.51 7.58
C ARG A 293 11.54 4.12 6.24
N VAL A 294 11.79 2.91 5.74
CA VAL A 294 11.13 2.39 4.51
C VAL A 294 9.76 1.87 4.88
N GLU A 295 8.75 2.59 4.46
CA GLU A 295 7.36 2.22 4.70
C GLU A 295 6.85 1.28 3.59
N ASP A 296 5.98 1.73 2.72
CA ASP A 296 5.34 0.88 1.75
C ASP A 296 6.16 0.66 0.47
N VAL A 297 5.83 -0.43 -0.20
CA VAL A 297 6.37 -0.87 -1.48
C VAL A 297 5.22 -1.29 -2.37
N ASP A 298 5.21 -0.88 -3.64
CA ASP A 298 4.30 -1.43 -4.66
C ASP A 298 5.01 -1.44 -6.02
N TYR A 299 4.46 -2.14 -7.00
CA TYR A 299 5.02 -2.25 -8.34
C TYR A 299 4.04 -1.74 -9.40
N ARG A 300 4.58 -1.31 -10.54
CA ARG A 300 3.80 -0.85 -11.67
C ARG A 300 2.91 -1.96 -12.20
N LYS A 301 1.62 -1.68 -12.30
CA LYS A 301 0.63 -2.63 -12.81
C LYS A 301 0.69 -2.75 -14.35
N GLY A 302 0.09 -3.82 -14.87
CA GLY A 302 0.12 -4.16 -16.29
C GLY A 302 1.18 -5.20 -16.62
N ALA A 303 0.90 -6.05 -17.62
CA ALA A 303 1.72 -7.21 -17.98
C ALA A 303 3.18 -6.84 -18.26
N GLY A 304 4.11 -7.52 -17.61
CA GLY A 304 5.56 -7.32 -17.74
C GLY A 304 6.14 -6.11 -17.05
N ASN A 305 5.32 -5.26 -16.43
CA ASN A 305 5.77 -4.05 -15.74
C ASN A 305 6.25 -4.28 -14.29
N GLY A 306 5.94 -5.42 -13.68
CA GLY A 306 6.17 -5.69 -12.27
C GLY A 306 7.63 -5.62 -11.79
N ARG A 307 8.61 -5.37 -12.67
CA ARG A 307 9.99 -5.05 -12.29
C ARG A 307 10.24 -3.57 -12.01
N GLU A 308 9.28 -2.70 -12.32
CA GLU A 308 9.31 -1.29 -11.99
C GLU A 308 8.61 -1.11 -10.64
N VAL A 309 9.41 -0.99 -9.58
CA VAL A 309 8.98 -0.97 -8.18
C VAL A 309 9.08 0.45 -7.65
N TYR A 310 8.15 0.81 -6.78
CA TYR A 310 8.16 2.07 -6.06
C TYR A 310 8.13 1.80 -4.56
N PHE A 311 8.80 2.64 -3.78
CA PHE A 311 8.75 2.57 -2.33
C PHE A 311 8.96 3.95 -1.70
N THR A 312 8.51 4.10 -0.48
CA THR A 312 8.61 5.32 0.32
C THR A 312 9.71 5.20 1.37
N ALA A 313 10.33 6.31 1.68
CA ALA A 313 11.04 6.53 2.94
C ALA A 313 10.35 7.71 3.61
N THR A 314 9.70 7.47 4.73
CA THR A 314 8.78 8.44 5.34
C THR A 314 9.48 9.65 5.91
N GLY A 315 10.72 9.49 6.31
CA GLY A 315 11.50 10.58 6.90
C GLY A 315 11.74 10.40 8.39
N GLN A 316 12.68 11.17 8.91
CA GLN A 316 13.04 11.10 10.32
C GLN A 316 13.55 12.43 10.86
N SER A 317 13.06 12.77 12.05
CA SER A 317 13.62 13.83 12.90
C SER A 317 13.49 13.45 14.37
N SER A 318 14.45 13.81 15.19
CA SER A 318 14.39 13.56 16.63
C SER A 318 13.50 14.56 17.39
N ASP A 319 13.20 15.71 16.78
CA ASP A 319 12.49 16.82 17.42
C ASP A 319 11.41 17.46 16.54
N GLY A 320 11.12 16.84 15.37
CA GLY A 320 10.18 17.37 14.37
C GLY A 320 10.66 18.62 13.63
N LYS A 321 11.95 18.99 13.76
CA LYS A 321 12.52 20.23 13.19
C LYS A 321 13.91 20.03 12.59
N THR A 322 14.71 19.16 13.15
CA THR A 322 16.12 18.99 12.79
C THR A 322 16.29 17.69 11.98
N PRO A 323 16.79 17.77 10.74
CA PRO A 323 17.11 16.57 9.97
C PRO A 323 18.15 15.71 10.67
N THR A 324 17.98 14.38 10.61
CA THR A 324 19.04 13.43 10.99
C THR A 324 20.10 13.42 9.91
N GLU A 325 21.39 13.48 10.27
CA GLU A 325 22.48 13.56 9.29
C GLU A 325 22.45 12.39 8.31
N GLY A 326 22.47 12.71 7.02
CA GLY A 326 22.49 11.75 5.93
C GLY A 326 21.13 11.14 5.57
N LEU A 327 20.05 11.51 6.26
CA LEU A 327 18.70 11.01 6.08
C LEU A 327 17.72 12.13 5.68
N THR A 328 16.68 11.80 4.91
CA THR A 328 15.58 12.72 4.64
C THR A 328 14.78 12.98 5.91
N MET A 329 14.31 14.21 6.09
CA MET A 329 13.42 14.55 7.20
C MET A 329 11.94 14.46 6.78
N TRP A 330 11.60 14.99 5.60
CA TRP A 330 10.22 15.13 5.13
C TRP A 330 9.76 13.98 4.24
N GLY A 331 10.66 13.05 3.95
CA GLY A 331 10.38 11.86 3.19
C GLY A 331 10.72 11.94 1.71
N ARG A 332 10.80 10.75 1.10
CA ARG A 332 11.14 10.54 -0.31
C ARG A 332 10.35 9.39 -0.90
N VAL A 333 10.17 9.44 -2.21
CA VAL A 333 9.65 8.32 -3.00
C VAL A 333 10.70 7.90 -4.01
N TYR A 334 10.93 6.61 -4.06
CA TYR A 334 11.92 5.98 -4.92
C TYR A 334 11.26 5.15 -6.01
N LYS A 335 11.97 5.04 -7.15
CA LYS A 335 11.68 4.08 -8.21
C LYS A 335 12.88 3.18 -8.41
N LEU A 336 12.67 1.87 -8.28
CA LEU A 336 13.64 0.83 -8.55
C LEU A 336 13.24 0.08 -9.82
N ASN A 337 14.07 0.14 -10.86
CA ASN A 337 13.93 -0.71 -12.04
C ASN A 337 14.83 -1.92 -11.88
N MET A 338 14.26 -3.08 -11.59
CA MET A 338 15.01 -4.36 -11.49
C MET A 338 15.38 -4.87 -12.89
N ASP A 339 16.61 -5.34 -13.05
CA ASP A 339 17.11 -5.83 -14.34
C ASP A 339 16.41 -7.14 -14.75
N ALA A 340 15.99 -7.24 -16.00
CA ALA A 340 15.22 -8.38 -16.49
C ALA A 340 16.04 -9.70 -16.57
N LYS A 341 17.37 -9.62 -16.61
CA LYS A 341 18.27 -10.78 -16.67
C LYS A 341 18.80 -11.18 -15.30
N ASP A 342 18.91 -10.20 -14.41
CA ASP A 342 19.43 -10.40 -13.05
C ASP A 342 18.63 -9.52 -12.07
N MET A 343 17.55 -10.06 -11.53
CA MET A 343 16.65 -9.37 -10.60
C MET A 343 17.35 -8.91 -9.30
N LEU A 344 18.59 -9.34 -9.06
CA LEU A 344 19.40 -8.83 -7.94
C LEU A 344 20.12 -7.52 -8.28
N LYS A 345 19.95 -6.97 -9.47
CA LYS A 345 20.51 -5.68 -9.91
C LYS A 345 19.42 -4.74 -10.39
N GLY A 346 19.73 -3.45 -10.41
CA GLY A 346 18.79 -2.47 -10.88
C GLY A 346 19.31 -1.05 -10.94
N LYS A 347 18.39 -0.15 -11.22
CA LYS A 347 18.59 1.30 -11.22
C LYS A 347 17.61 1.92 -10.21
N LEU A 348 18.12 2.69 -9.27
CA LEU A 348 17.36 3.41 -8.26
C LEU A 348 17.30 4.90 -8.60
N GLU A 349 16.11 5.50 -8.58
CA GLU A 349 15.88 6.93 -8.84
C GLU A 349 15.03 7.54 -7.71
N VAL A 350 15.37 8.73 -7.22
CA VAL A 350 14.50 9.54 -6.34
C VAL A 350 13.52 10.31 -7.23
N ILE A 351 12.23 10.02 -7.14
CA ILE A 351 11.19 10.62 -7.99
C ILE A 351 10.44 11.79 -7.33
N ALA A 352 10.33 11.77 -6.00
CA ALA A 352 9.74 12.83 -5.20
C ALA A 352 10.49 12.98 -3.88
N GLU A 353 10.50 14.18 -3.31
CA GLU A 353 11.10 14.47 -2.00
C GLU A 353 10.43 15.67 -1.33
N GLY A 354 10.24 15.60 -0.01
CA GLY A 354 9.67 16.68 0.80
C GLY A 354 10.69 17.75 1.18
N ASP A 355 11.96 17.39 1.35
CA ASP A 355 13.02 18.31 1.81
C ASP A 355 13.28 19.50 0.90
N SER A 356 12.80 19.50 -0.36
CA SER A 356 12.96 20.61 -1.30
C SER A 356 12.06 21.82 -1.02
N ASP A 357 10.93 21.60 -0.32
CA ASP A 357 10.02 22.67 0.13
C ASP A 357 9.34 22.23 1.45
N PRO A 358 10.08 22.31 2.57
CA PRO A 358 9.66 21.79 3.85
C PRO A 358 8.28 22.27 4.29
N GLY A 359 7.42 21.33 4.65
CA GLY A 359 6.07 21.58 5.15
C GLY A 359 5.02 21.95 4.09
N ASN A 360 5.40 22.33 2.88
CA ASN A 360 4.46 22.62 1.77
C ASN A 360 4.39 21.48 0.75
N ASN A 361 5.46 20.71 0.62
CA ASN A 361 5.58 19.58 -0.28
C ASN A 361 5.21 18.28 0.46
N LEU A 362 5.60 17.14 -0.09
CA LEU A 362 5.42 15.82 0.49
C LEU A 362 5.85 15.76 1.98
N ILE A 363 4.98 15.25 2.83
CA ILE A 363 5.21 15.08 4.28
C ILE A 363 4.95 13.62 4.62
N ASN A 364 5.97 12.95 5.16
CA ASN A 364 5.84 11.57 5.63
C ASN A 364 5.09 10.66 4.64
N PRO A 365 5.62 10.46 3.41
CA PRO A 365 5.04 9.50 2.48
C PRO A 365 5.12 8.10 3.09
N ASP A 366 3.99 7.47 3.22
CA ASP A 366 3.80 6.19 3.85
C ASP A 366 3.32 5.16 2.83
N ASN A 367 2.02 4.94 2.69
CA ASN A 367 1.48 3.94 1.79
C ASN A 367 1.58 4.33 0.30
N LEU A 368 1.56 3.33 -0.57
CA LEU A 368 1.60 3.49 -2.01
C LEU A 368 0.50 2.69 -2.72
N CYS A 369 -0.01 3.24 -3.81
CA CYS A 369 -0.76 2.48 -4.79
C CYS A 369 -0.25 2.82 -6.19
N VAL A 370 0.28 1.84 -6.88
CA VAL A 370 0.85 2.02 -8.22
C VAL A 370 -0.07 1.44 -9.28
N THR A 371 -0.43 2.25 -10.27
CA THR A 371 -1.24 1.85 -11.42
C THR A 371 -0.36 1.70 -12.67
N GLU A 372 -0.95 1.64 -13.84
CA GLU A 372 -0.19 1.55 -15.11
C GLU A 372 0.58 2.85 -15.42
N ASN A 373 0.05 4.03 -15.02
CA ASN A 373 0.62 5.32 -15.40
C ASN A 373 0.80 6.31 -14.25
N TYR A 374 0.31 5.97 -13.04
CA TYR A 374 0.36 6.86 -11.87
C TYR A 374 0.85 6.13 -10.62
N VAL A 375 1.51 6.88 -9.74
CA VAL A 375 1.77 6.48 -8.35
C VAL A 375 0.94 7.37 -7.44
N TYR A 376 0.10 6.77 -6.61
CA TYR A 376 -0.62 7.43 -5.55
C TYR A 376 0.20 7.27 -4.27
N ILE A 377 0.59 8.39 -3.68
CA ILE A 377 1.48 8.44 -2.51
C ILE A 377 0.63 8.95 -1.36
N GLN A 378 0.38 8.12 -0.37
CA GLN A 378 -0.39 8.45 0.81
C GLN A 378 0.54 8.98 1.90
N GLU A 379 0.12 10.03 2.61
CA GLU A 379 0.84 10.61 3.73
C GLU A 379 0.27 10.11 5.06
N ASP A 380 1.16 9.73 5.98
CA ASP A 380 0.86 9.66 7.41
C ASP A 380 0.60 11.09 7.96
N GLY A 381 1.35 12.06 7.49
CA GLY A 381 1.18 13.45 7.86
C GLY A 381 1.81 13.81 9.19
N ASP A 382 1.88 12.94 10.11
CA ASP A 382 2.44 12.98 11.47
C ASP A 382 2.43 14.36 12.15
N SER A 383 1.44 14.60 13.00
CA SER A 383 1.27 15.88 13.73
C SER A 383 2.47 16.30 14.62
N TYR A 384 3.51 15.49 14.65
CA TYR A 384 4.78 15.77 15.27
C TYR A 384 5.60 16.85 14.54
N TYR A 385 5.43 16.96 13.22
CA TYR A 385 6.10 17.97 12.39
C TYR A 385 5.39 19.33 12.51
N THR A 386 5.86 20.19 13.41
CA THR A 386 5.22 21.46 13.75
C THR A 386 5.22 22.49 12.61
N ASP A 387 6.06 22.31 11.60
CA ASP A 387 6.18 23.17 10.43
C ASP A 387 5.36 22.71 9.22
N ALA A 388 4.59 21.61 9.36
CA ALA A 388 3.62 21.17 8.37
C ALA A 388 2.60 22.28 8.05
N LYS A 389 2.25 22.45 6.76
CA LYS A 389 1.34 23.49 6.26
C LYS A 389 0.05 22.94 5.68
N HIS A 390 -0.11 21.64 5.65
CA HIS A 390 -1.31 20.96 5.15
C HIS A 390 -1.61 19.70 5.96
N ASP A 391 -2.82 19.20 5.85
CA ASP A 391 -3.21 17.89 6.34
C ASP A 391 -2.68 16.81 5.39
N SER A 392 -2.73 15.56 5.83
CA SER A 392 -2.28 14.43 5.01
C SER A 392 -2.98 14.43 3.66
N TYR A 393 -2.19 14.37 2.60
CA TYR A 393 -2.66 14.23 1.23
C TYR A 393 -2.47 12.79 0.73
N ILE A 394 -3.25 12.42 -0.29
CA ILE A 394 -2.77 11.51 -1.31
C ILE A 394 -2.27 12.35 -2.47
N TRP A 395 -1.01 12.16 -2.84
CA TRP A 395 -0.41 12.79 -4.00
C TRP A 395 -0.55 11.90 -5.22
N GLN A 396 -0.80 12.47 -6.38
CA GLN A 396 -0.78 11.77 -7.66
C GLN A 396 0.49 12.12 -8.43
N TYR A 397 1.40 11.16 -8.57
CA TYR A 397 2.57 11.27 -9.45
C TYR A 397 2.24 10.69 -10.82
N ASN A 398 2.44 11.49 -11.87
CA ASN A 398 2.29 11.07 -13.26
C ASN A 398 3.63 10.58 -13.81
N MET A 399 3.73 9.31 -14.18
CA MET A 399 4.98 8.67 -14.63
C MET A 399 5.50 9.25 -15.94
N ALA A 400 4.61 9.70 -16.85
CA ALA A 400 4.99 10.24 -18.15
C ALA A 400 5.57 11.66 -18.04
N THR A 401 4.95 12.52 -17.23
CA THR A 401 5.39 13.90 -17.05
C THR A 401 6.40 14.09 -15.92
N LYS A 402 6.55 13.08 -15.05
CA LYS A 402 7.39 13.09 -13.83
C LYS A 402 7.03 14.24 -12.88
N THR A 403 5.74 14.58 -12.80
CA THR A 403 5.22 15.61 -11.92
C THR A 403 4.22 15.02 -10.94
N TYR A 404 4.09 15.60 -9.76
CA TYR A 404 3.09 15.19 -8.77
C TYR A 404 2.34 16.40 -8.23
N LYS A 405 1.11 16.17 -7.78
CA LYS A 405 0.21 17.18 -7.21
C LYS A 405 -0.73 16.54 -6.19
N PRO A 406 -1.22 17.29 -5.20
CA PRO A 406 -2.23 16.80 -4.28
C PRO A 406 -3.48 16.33 -5.02
N TRP A 407 -3.97 15.14 -4.70
CA TRP A 407 -5.12 14.50 -5.33
C TRP A 407 -6.33 14.41 -4.40
N LEU A 408 -6.10 14.00 -3.14
CA LEU A 408 -7.11 13.85 -2.11
C LEU A 408 -6.62 14.50 -0.82
N ASN A 409 -7.52 15.03 0.01
CA ASN A 409 -7.21 15.63 1.30
C ASN A 409 -8.17 15.13 2.38
N MET A 410 -7.71 15.16 3.62
CA MET A 410 -8.50 14.89 4.81
C MET A 410 -9.50 16.02 5.11
N LYS A 411 -10.70 15.64 5.53
CA LYS A 411 -11.78 16.57 5.85
C LYS A 411 -11.82 16.85 7.36
N HIS A 412 -11.05 17.82 7.83
CA HIS A 412 -10.98 18.15 9.26
C HIS A 412 -12.04 19.14 9.73
N GLU A 413 -12.60 19.98 8.88
CA GLU A 413 -13.64 20.99 9.17
C GLU A 413 -13.42 21.72 10.51
N ARG A 414 -12.22 22.25 10.74
CA ARG A 414 -11.78 22.80 12.04
C ARG A 414 -12.66 23.90 12.61
N ASN A 415 -13.40 24.62 11.76
CA ASN A 415 -14.31 25.70 12.15
C ASN A 415 -15.77 25.24 12.33
N ASN A 416 -16.06 23.95 12.12
CA ASN A 416 -17.40 23.38 12.29
C ASN A 416 -17.52 22.73 13.67
N GLN A 417 -18.26 23.34 14.58
CA GLN A 417 -18.41 22.87 15.96
C GLN A 417 -19.03 21.47 16.06
N ASP A 418 -19.97 21.13 15.19
CA ASP A 418 -20.60 19.80 15.20
C ASP A 418 -19.58 18.74 14.77
N TRP A 419 -18.75 19.04 13.76
CA TRP A 419 -17.66 18.18 13.34
C TRP A 419 -16.61 17.98 14.44
N GLN A 420 -16.21 19.06 15.11
CA GLN A 420 -15.27 18.99 16.23
C GLN A 420 -15.83 18.13 17.38
N THR A 421 -17.11 18.26 17.69
CA THR A 421 -17.76 17.46 18.72
C THR A 421 -17.82 15.98 18.33
N ALA A 422 -18.07 15.67 17.05
CA ALA A 422 -18.21 14.32 16.56
C ALA A 422 -16.87 13.58 16.39
N TYR A 423 -15.77 14.28 15.99
CA TYR A 423 -14.56 13.63 15.51
C TYR A 423 -13.25 14.12 16.16
N ASN A 424 -13.30 14.92 17.23
CA ASN A 424 -12.12 15.47 17.91
C ASN A 424 -12.08 15.18 19.41
N GLN A 425 -12.31 13.94 19.82
CA GLN A 425 -12.30 13.57 21.24
C GLN A 425 -10.89 13.63 21.84
N SER A 426 -9.84 13.44 21.05
CA SER A 426 -8.44 13.59 21.52
C SER A 426 -8.00 15.06 21.66
N GLY A 427 -8.72 16.02 21.04
CA GLY A 427 -8.37 17.45 21.03
C GLY A 427 -7.28 17.84 20.01
N ASN A 428 -6.77 16.93 19.21
CA ASN A 428 -5.63 17.18 18.30
C ASN A 428 -6.01 17.53 16.85
N LEU A 429 -7.32 17.55 16.49
CA LEU A 429 -7.75 17.82 15.11
C LEU A 429 -7.36 19.22 14.60
N GLN A 430 -6.97 20.13 15.49
CA GLN A 430 -6.49 21.46 15.13
C GLN A 430 -5.07 21.45 14.52
N LYS A 431 -4.28 20.39 14.74
CA LYS A 431 -2.96 20.26 14.16
C LYS A 431 -3.05 19.72 12.75
N PHE A 432 -2.13 20.15 11.87
CA PHE A 432 -1.94 19.48 10.58
C PHE A 432 -1.39 18.06 10.79
N GLY A 433 -1.72 17.16 9.84
CA GLY A 433 -1.29 15.78 9.91
C GLY A 433 -1.86 14.98 11.09
N SER A 434 -3.04 15.34 11.58
CA SER A 434 -3.65 14.64 12.72
C SER A 434 -4.41 13.37 12.34
N TRP A 435 -4.62 13.12 11.07
CA TRP A 435 -5.18 11.89 10.49
C TRP A 435 -4.26 11.39 9.38
N GLU A 436 -4.37 10.10 9.08
CA GLU A 436 -3.47 9.35 8.21
C GLU A 436 -4.25 8.59 7.14
N PHE A 437 -3.63 8.39 5.97
CA PHE A 437 -4.12 7.50 4.94
C PHE A 437 -3.44 6.14 5.07
N GLY A 438 -4.24 5.07 5.21
CA GLY A 438 -3.78 3.70 5.04
C GLY A 438 -3.88 3.23 3.60
N ALA A 439 -4.08 1.93 3.38
CA ALA A 439 -4.07 1.31 2.05
C ALA A 439 -5.01 1.95 1.05
N MET A 440 -4.56 2.06 -0.19
CA MET A 440 -5.38 2.33 -1.39
C MET A 440 -5.36 1.09 -2.29
N THR A 441 -6.51 0.45 -2.48
CA THR A 441 -6.62 -0.84 -3.18
C THR A 441 -7.53 -0.73 -4.41
N ASP A 442 -7.08 -1.22 -5.56
CA ASP A 442 -7.90 -1.30 -6.78
C ASP A 442 -8.96 -2.39 -6.67
N VAL A 443 -10.21 -1.99 -6.67
CA VAL A 443 -11.37 -2.89 -6.65
C VAL A 443 -12.17 -2.89 -7.96
N SER A 444 -11.67 -2.21 -9.00
CA SER A 444 -12.36 -2.02 -10.28
C SER A 444 -12.85 -3.32 -10.90
N LYS A 445 -11.99 -4.34 -10.94
CA LYS A 445 -12.32 -5.66 -11.51
C LYS A 445 -13.36 -6.41 -10.68
N LEU A 446 -13.30 -6.27 -9.35
CA LEU A 446 -14.25 -6.93 -8.45
C LEU A 446 -15.64 -6.34 -8.56
N VAL A 447 -15.77 -5.02 -8.55
CA VAL A 447 -17.07 -4.34 -8.64
C VAL A 447 -17.58 -4.22 -10.08
N GLY A 448 -16.77 -4.54 -11.09
CA GLY A 448 -17.11 -4.36 -12.50
C GLY A 448 -17.28 -2.89 -12.93
N ILE A 449 -16.81 -1.95 -12.12
CA ILE A 449 -16.84 -0.51 -12.41
C ILE A 449 -15.38 -0.04 -12.55
N PRO A 450 -14.95 0.35 -13.77
CA PRO A 450 -13.58 0.80 -14.00
C PRO A 450 -13.17 1.95 -13.09
N ASN A 451 -11.87 2.01 -12.78
CA ASN A 451 -11.31 3.14 -12.06
C ASN A 451 -11.91 3.36 -10.66
N THR A 452 -12.19 2.26 -9.94
CA THR A 452 -12.75 2.24 -8.59
C THR A 452 -11.72 1.71 -7.61
N PHE A 453 -11.45 2.48 -6.56
CA PHE A 453 -10.48 2.14 -5.52
C PHE A 453 -11.10 2.27 -4.13
N ALA A 454 -10.68 1.42 -3.21
CA ALA A 454 -10.95 1.57 -1.78
C ALA A 454 -9.77 2.30 -1.14
N VAL A 455 -10.06 3.18 -0.16
CA VAL A 455 -9.04 3.91 0.61
C VAL A 455 -9.37 3.79 2.09
N ASN A 456 -8.40 3.38 2.88
CA ASN A 456 -8.46 3.29 4.33
C ASN A 456 -8.04 4.62 4.97
N ILE A 457 -8.67 4.99 6.10
CA ILE A 457 -8.46 6.27 6.78
C ILE A 457 -8.31 6.03 8.26
N HIS A 458 -7.17 6.45 8.84
CA HIS A 458 -6.92 6.50 10.27
C HIS A 458 -7.39 7.83 10.83
N SER A 459 -8.53 7.83 11.52
CA SER A 459 -9.10 9.04 12.11
C SER A 459 -8.74 9.15 13.59
N HIS A 460 -7.45 9.31 13.90
CA HIS A 460 -6.85 9.24 15.25
C HIS A 460 -7.55 10.09 16.32
N THR A 461 -8.14 11.21 15.92
CA THR A 461 -8.83 12.08 16.87
C THR A 461 -10.25 11.65 17.17
N TRP A 462 -10.84 10.77 16.33
CA TRP A 462 -12.16 10.20 16.53
C TRP A 462 -12.09 9.02 17.49
N GLN A 463 -12.51 9.24 18.72
CA GLN A 463 -12.42 8.23 19.77
C GLN A 463 -13.78 7.94 20.41
N ASN A 464 -14.03 6.67 20.72
CA ASN A 464 -15.25 6.23 21.39
C ASN A 464 -14.97 4.98 22.23
N ASP A 465 -15.49 4.92 23.46
CA ASP A 465 -15.35 3.74 24.33
C ASP A 465 -15.88 2.44 23.69
N LYS A 466 -16.86 2.57 22.76
CA LYS A 466 -17.40 1.41 22.02
C LYS A 466 -16.42 0.80 21.02
N PHE A 467 -15.37 1.51 20.66
CA PHE A 467 -14.33 1.01 19.76
C PHE A 467 -13.25 0.24 20.52
N ALA A 468 -13.16 0.42 21.83
CA ALA A 468 -12.22 -0.30 22.66
C ALA A 468 -12.44 -1.83 22.59
N ASN A 469 -11.34 -2.58 22.55
CA ASN A 469 -11.37 -4.04 22.51
C ASN A 469 -12.23 -4.60 21.35
N ALA A 470 -12.14 -3.99 20.18
CA ALA A 470 -12.96 -4.30 19.00
C ALA A 470 -12.87 -5.76 18.55
N ASP A 471 -11.69 -6.39 18.70
CA ASP A 471 -11.43 -7.80 18.37
C ASP A 471 -11.83 -8.79 19.48
N GLY A 472 -12.23 -8.29 20.64
CA GLY A 472 -12.65 -9.08 21.80
C GLY A 472 -11.52 -9.81 22.54
N SER A 473 -10.24 -9.58 22.20
CA SER A 473 -9.10 -10.24 22.83
C SER A 473 -8.71 -9.65 24.19
N GLY A 474 -9.02 -8.37 24.42
CA GLY A 474 -8.54 -7.61 25.57
C GLY A 474 -7.05 -7.30 25.54
N ALA A 475 -6.33 -7.68 24.49
CA ALA A 475 -4.89 -7.45 24.38
C ALA A 475 -4.56 -5.97 24.18
N VAL A 476 -5.38 -5.26 23.41
CA VAL A 476 -5.26 -3.83 23.15
C VAL A 476 -6.61 -3.16 23.30
N THR A 477 -6.63 -2.02 23.96
CA THR A 477 -7.85 -1.25 24.29
C THR A 477 -7.89 0.11 23.61
N ASN A 478 -7.39 0.21 22.38
CA ASN A 478 -7.47 1.44 21.59
C ASN A 478 -8.93 1.82 21.32
N LYS A 479 -9.23 3.11 21.36
CA LYS A 479 -10.57 3.68 21.20
C LYS A 479 -10.75 4.46 19.92
N GLU A 480 -9.76 4.48 19.06
CA GLU A 480 -9.81 5.22 17.80
C GLU A 480 -10.76 4.59 16.81
N GLY A 481 -11.38 5.44 16.00
CA GLY A 481 -12.20 5.02 14.88
C GLY A 481 -11.40 4.97 13.58
N GLY A 482 -12.02 4.39 12.57
CA GLY A 482 -11.49 4.33 11.20
C GLY A 482 -12.61 4.28 10.19
N GLN A 483 -12.28 4.59 8.95
CA GLN A 483 -13.22 4.57 7.84
C GLN A 483 -12.58 3.97 6.59
N VAL A 484 -13.39 3.31 5.76
CA VAL A 484 -13.04 2.96 4.38
C VAL A 484 -14.01 3.65 3.43
N VAL A 485 -13.46 4.30 2.41
CA VAL A 485 -14.22 4.93 1.33
C VAL A 485 -13.93 4.26 -0.01
N LEU A 486 -14.91 4.32 -0.92
CA LEU A 486 -14.73 3.94 -2.32
C LEU A 486 -14.64 5.21 -3.16
N ILE A 487 -13.65 5.28 -4.03
CA ILE A 487 -13.39 6.42 -4.90
C ILE A 487 -13.45 5.94 -6.35
N ARG A 488 -14.32 6.54 -7.16
CA ARG A 488 -14.46 6.29 -8.59
C ARG A 488 -13.86 7.41 -9.42
N ASN A 489 -13.61 7.12 -10.69
CA ASN A 489 -12.98 8.02 -11.67
C ASN A 489 -11.49 8.29 -11.36
N VAL A 490 -10.83 7.35 -10.70
CA VAL A 490 -9.39 7.38 -10.45
C VAL A 490 -8.63 7.20 -11.76
N GLN A 491 -7.59 7.97 -12.02
CA GLN A 491 -6.75 7.82 -13.21
C GLN A 491 -5.78 6.62 -13.05
N ARG A 492 -5.51 5.93 -14.14
CA ARG A 492 -4.65 4.73 -14.13
C ARG A 492 -3.47 4.86 -15.04
#